data_2702862e5ac9f797e7a756aae82d5cc0
#
_entry.id   2702862e5ac9f797e7a756aae82d5cc0
#
_cell.length_a   1.000
_cell.length_b   1.000
_cell.length_c   1.000
_cell.angle_alpha   90.00
_cell.angle_beta   90.00
_cell.angle_gamma   90.00
#
_symmetry.space_group_name_H-M   'P 1'
#
loop_
_entity.id
_entity.type
_entity.pdbx_description
1 polymer ?
#
loop_
_entity_poly.entity_id
_entity_poly.type
_entity_poly.pdbx_seq_one_letter_code
_entity_poly.pdbx_strand_id
1 'polypeptide(L)'
;VYGVILLDRRTQSTCNYCAIDCNLDFYVEDGRIMKVVPTKGYPVNDGFCCIKGLSLDKQLTVKKPSPLPKIRQADGTMREVSWEKGFQYVAEKLAELQEKYGTESVAGISTVQLTMEEFALFGHVMRNYLKTNVDGNTRLCMATAVVAHKQSYGFDAPGYTLKDLELSDTII
;
A
#
# COMPACT_ATOMS: atom_id res chain seq x y z
N VAL A 1 18.17 2.50 14.31
CA VAL A 1 17.59 3.37 15.34
C VAL A 1 17.09 4.61 14.62
N TYR A 2 15.83 4.65 14.24
CA TYR A 2 15.21 5.87 13.70
C TYR A 2 14.86 6.74 14.90
N GLY A 3 15.63 7.80 15.10
CA GLY A 3 15.34 8.82 16.10
C GLY A 3 13.98 9.46 15.73
N VAL A 4 12.98 9.23 16.55
CA VAL A 4 11.73 9.99 16.47
C VAL A 4 12.09 11.41 16.90
N ILE A 5 12.14 12.32 15.93
CA ILE A 5 12.21 13.74 16.22
C ILE A 5 10.85 14.10 16.84
N LEU A 6 10.87 14.40 18.13
CA LEU A 6 9.70 14.91 18.85
C LEU A 6 9.38 16.31 18.28
N LEU A 7 8.43 16.36 17.39
CA LEU A 7 7.91 17.62 16.88
C LEU A 7 6.56 17.88 17.57
N ASP A 8 6.53 18.76 18.56
CA ASP A 8 5.30 19.43 19.00
C ASP A 8 4.82 20.36 17.87
N ARG A 9 4.42 19.75 16.74
CA ARG A 9 4.08 20.52 15.54
C ARG A 9 3.15 19.76 14.63
N ARG A 10 2.34 20.53 13.89
CA ARG A 10 1.70 20.09 12.66
C ARG A 10 2.79 19.69 11.65
N THR A 11 2.75 18.46 11.18
CA THR A 11 3.58 17.96 10.08
C THR A 11 2.69 17.43 8.96
N GLN A 12 3.19 17.50 7.74
CA GLN A 12 2.49 16.96 6.57
C GLN A 12 3.16 15.68 6.11
N SER A 13 2.35 14.71 5.71
CA SER A 13 2.85 13.48 5.11
C SER A 13 1.79 12.88 4.19
N THR A 14 2.23 12.00 3.32
CA THR A 14 1.35 11.23 2.45
C THR A 14 0.67 10.11 3.23
N CYS A 15 -0.60 9.86 2.96
CA CYS A 15 -1.31 8.68 3.44
C CYS A 15 -0.70 7.43 2.82
N ASN A 16 -0.26 6.50 3.65
CA ASN A 16 0.39 5.26 3.21
C ASN A 16 -0.60 4.14 2.87
N TYR A 17 -1.88 4.45 2.67
CA TYR A 17 -2.89 3.40 2.53
C TYR A 17 -3.13 2.96 1.08
N CYS A 18 -3.02 3.86 0.12
CA CYS A 18 -3.22 3.53 -1.30
C CYS A 18 -2.58 4.58 -2.22
N ALA A 19 -2.47 4.25 -3.50
CA ALA A 19 -1.84 5.08 -4.54
C ALA A 19 -2.63 6.35 -4.94
N ILE A 20 -3.64 6.75 -4.18
CA ILE A 20 -4.21 8.10 -4.27
C ILE A 20 -3.24 9.13 -3.67
N ASP A 21 -2.41 8.70 -2.70
CA ASP A 21 -1.38 9.54 -2.07
C ASP A 21 -1.93 10.84 -1.47
N CYS A 22 -3.09 10.73 -0.79
CA CYS A 22 -3.69 11.87 -0.09
C CYS A 22 -2.69 12.50 0.88
N ASN A 23 -2.49 13.82 0.82
CA ASN A 23 -1.68 14.52 1.79
C ASN A 23 -2.49 14.82 3.04
N LEU A 24 -1.91 14.56 4.21
CA LEU A 24 -2.53 14.67 5.52
C LEU A 24 -1.69 15.55 6.44
N ASP A 25 -2.37 16.33 7.24
CA ASP A 25 -1.79 17.07 8.36
C ASP A 25 -1.89 16.23 9.63
N PHE A 26 -0.75 15.96 10.24
CA PHE A 26 -0.64 15.26 11.51
C PHE A 26 -0.33 16.27 12.62
N TYR A 27 -1.13 16.27 13.65
CA TYR A 27 -0.90 17.03 14.88
C TYR A 27 -0.31 16.10 15.91
N VAL A 28 0.91 16.38 16.33
CA VAL A 28 1.71 15.50 17.22
C VAL A 28 2.01 16.25 18.50
N GLU A 29 1.73 15.62 19.65
CA GLU A 29 2.08 16.08 21.00
C GLU A 29 2.75 14.91 21.73
N ASP A 30 3.84 15.16 22.40
CA ASP A 30 4.60 14.14 23.16
C ASP A 30 4.87 12.85 22.37
N GLY A 31 5.17 12.98 21.07
CA GLY A 31 5.44 11.85 20.20
C GLY A 31 4.21 11.00 19.83
N ARG A 32 3.00 11.49 20.12
CA ARG A 32 1.74 10.83 19.77
C ARG A 32 0.96 11.65 18.77
N ILE A 33 0.35 10.98 17.82
CA ILE A 33 -0.57 11.64 16.89
C ILE A 33 -1.90 11.83 17.60
N MET A 34 -2.25 13.09 17.80
CA MET A 34 -3.50 13.51 18.46
C MET A 34 -4.64 13.71 17.46
N LYS A 35 -4.30 14.08 16.22
CA LYS A 35 -5.31 14.37 15.20
C LYS A 35 -4.71 14.19 13.81
N VAL A 36 -5.51 13.67 12.88
CA VAL A 36 -5.21 13.59 11.46
C VAL A 36 -6.31 14.31 10.70
N VAL A 37 -5.95 15.21 9.79
CA VAL A 37 -6.91 15.88 8.91
C VAL A 37 -6.34 15.95 7.48
N PRO A 38 -7.19 15.97 6.44
CA PRO A 38 -6.72 16.11 5.08
C PRO A 38 -6.19 17.53 4.86
N THR A 39 -5.06 17.63 4.14
CA THR A 39 -4.44 18.91 3.81
C THR A 39 -5.29 19.68 2.81
N LYS A 40 -5.73 20.88 3.18
CA LYS A 40 -6.50 21.75 2.29
C LYS A 40 -5.63 22.31 1.18
N GLY A 41 -6.19 22.40 -0.03
CA GLY A 41 -5.51 22.97 -1.19
C GLY A 41 -4.38 22.09 -1.76
N TYR A 42 -4.24 20.87 -1.30
CA TYR A 42 -3.31 19.91 -1.91
C TYR A 42 -3.90 19.36 -3.21
N PRO A 43 -3.17 19.38 -4.34
CA PRO A 43 -3.76 19.16 -5.68
C PRO A 43 -4.42 17.77 -5.86
N VAL A 44 -3.96 16.76 -5.13
CA VAL A 44 -4.45 15.39 -5.27
C VAL A 44 -5.78 15.19 -4.56
N ASN A 45 -5.91 15.67 -3.31
CA ASN A 45 -7.06 15.35 -2.47
C ASN A 45 -7.83 16.57 -1.95
N ASP A 46 -7.39 17.79 -2.22
CA ASP A 46 -8.06 19.07 -1.96
C ASP A 46 -8.86 19.13 -0.66
N GLY A 47 -8.27 18.69 0.44
CA GLY A 47 -8.92 18.69 1.75
C GLY A 47 -9.87 17.51 2.01
N PHE A 48 -9.92 16.52 1.15
CA PHE A 48 -10.70 15.29 1.35
C PHE A 48 -9.80 14.08 1.66
N CYS A 49 -10.35 13.11 2.37
CA CYS A 49 -9.69 11.83 2.61
C CYS A 49 -10.73 10.80 3.04
N CYS A 50 -10.51 9.54 2.69
CA CYS A 50 -11.37 8.46 3.16
C CYS A 50 -11.12 8.13 4.64
N ILE A 51 -12.05 7.39 5.25
CA ILE A 51 -11.98 7.00 6.67
C ILE A 51 -10.70 6.26 7.04
N LYS A 52 -10.07 5.55 6.10
CA LYS A 52 -8.82 4.81 6.34
C LYS A 52 -7.65 5.77 6.64
N GLY A 53 -7.49 6.81 5.81
CA GLY A 53 -6.49 7.85 6.04
C GLY A 53 -6.76 8.65 7.32
N LEU A 54 -8.02 8.99 7.58
CA LEU A 54 -8.43 9.70 8.81
C LEU A 54 -8.22 8.88 10.09
N SER A 55 -8.05 7.56 9.99
CA SER A 55 -7.85 6.65 11.12
C SER A 55 -6.40 6.16 11.27
N LEU A 56 -5.43 6.82 10.62
CA LEU A 56 -4.01 6.42 10.70
C LEU A 56 -3.45 6.54 12.12
N ASP A 57 -3.93 7.49 12.92
CA ASP A 57 -3.59 7.61 14.34
C ASP A 57 -3.85 6.32 15.11
N LYS A 58 -4.99 5.67 14.84
CA LYS A 58 -5.39 4.41 15.48
C LYS A 58 -4.45 3.26 15.10
N GLN A 59 -3.99 3.20 13.84
CA GLN A 59 -3.07 2.17 13.40
C GLN A 59 -1.72 2.23 14.13
N LEU A 60 -1.26 3.42 14.45
CA LEU A 60 0.02 3.63 15.15
C LEU A 60 -0.08 3.39 16.65
N THR A 61 -1.27 3.48 17.23
CA THR A 61 -1.52 3.26 18.67
C THR A 61 -1.85 1.81 19.02
N VAL A 62 -2.24 0.99 18.05
CA VAL A 62 -2.51 -0.43 18.28
C VAL A 62 -1.21 -1.16 18.61
N LYS A 63 -1.24 -1.94 19.70
CA LYS A 63 -0.12 -2.82 20.06
C LYS A 63 0.10 -3.83 18.94
N LYS A 64 1.14 -3.61 18.16
CA LYS A 64 1.50 -4.50 17.05
C LYS A 64 2.18 -5.77 17.58
N PRO A 65 2.01 -6.92 16.89
CA PRO A 65 2.93 -8.03 17.05
C PRO A 65 4.37 -7.55 16.74
N SER A 66 5.36 -8.36 17.05
CA SER A 66 6.76 -8.00 16.81
C SER A 66 6.97 -7.25 15.48
N PRO A 67 7.70 -6.12 15.49
CA PRO A 67 8.04 -5.40 14.27
C PRO A 67 9.14 -6.10 13.44
N LEU A 68 9.67 -7.23 13.94
CA LEU A 68 10.74 -7.97 13.30
C LEU A 68 10.18 -9.09 12.40
N PRO A 69 10.84 -9.35 11.26
CA PRO A 69 10.51 -10.49 10.44
C PRO A 69 10.78 -11.81 11.16
N LYS A 70 10.08 -12.87 10.75
CA LYS A 70 10.25 -14.22 11.30
C LYS A 70 10.61 -15.19 10.19
N ILE A 71 11.62 -16.03 10.45
CA ILE A 71 12.04 -17.09 9.54
C ILE A 71 11.71 -18.44 10.18
N ARG A 72 11.12 -19.35 9.37
CA ARG A 72 10.84 -20.72 9.78
C ARG A 72 12.14 -21.49 9.91
N GLN A 73 12.34 -22.13 11.05
CA GLN A 73 13.47 -22.99 11.33
C GLN A 73 13.21 -24.43 10.84
N ALA A 74 14.25 -25.26 10.82
CA ALA A 74 14.17 -26.67 10.41
C ALA A 74 13.20 -27.49 11.28
N ASP A 75 13.04 -27.12 12.55
CA ASP A 75 12.09 -27.75 13.49
C ASP A 75 10.64 -27.24 13.32
N GLY A 76 10.38 -26.38 12.33
CA GLY A 76 9.07 -25.80 12.05
C GLY A 76 8.73 -24.56 12.86
N THR A 77 9.53 -24.19 13.87
CA THR A 77 9.30 -22.98 14.68
C THR A 77 9.60 -21.71 13.92
N MET A 78 8.94 -20.60 14.30
CA MET A 78 9.20 -19.27 13.74
C MET A 78 10.11 -18.48 14.68
N ARG A 79 11.27 -18.05 14.19
CA ARG A 79 12.24 -17.24 14.95
C ARG A 79 12.33 -15.83 14.41
N GLU A 80 12.30 -14.84 15.30
CA GLU A 80 12.53 -13.44 14.94
C GLU A 80 13.99 -13.24 14.52
N VAL A 81 14.17 -12.41 13.49
CA VAL A 81 15.48 -12.05 12.93
C VAL A 81 15.52 -10.55 12.65
N SER A 82 16.72 -9.99 12.45
CA SER A 82 16.83 -8.62 11.99
C SER A 82 16.29 -8.44 10.57
N TRP A 83 15.96 -7.22 10.20
CA TRP A 83 15.49 -6.90 8.84
C TRP A 83 16.52 -7.27 7.77
N GLU A 84 17.81 -7.01 8.02
CA GLU A 84 18.91 -7.36 7.11
C GLU A 84 18.93 -8.86 6.84
N LYS A 85 18.85 -9.66 7.91
CA LYS A 85 18.80 -11.12 7.78
C LYS A 85 17.53 -11.61 7.07
N GLY A 86 16.40 -10.94 7.33
CA GLY A 86 15.15 -11.22 6.64
C GLY A 86 15.25 -10.98 5.14
N PHE A 87 15.76 -9.83 4.73
CA PHE A 87 15.96 -9.50 3.31
C PHE A 87 16.97 -10.43 2.64
N GLN A 88 18.09 -10.71 3.28
CA GLN A 88 19.08 -11.65 2.76
C GLN A 88 18.45 -13.02 2.51
N TYR A 89 17.71 -13.55 3.48
CA TYR A 89 17.04 -14.84 3.36
C TYR A 89 16.06 -14.88 2.18
N VAL A 90 15.25 -13.84 2.00
CA VAL A 90 14.30 -13.75 0.87
C VAL A 90 15.06 -13.70 -0.46
N ALA A 91 16.10 -12.86 -0.55
CA ALA A 91 16.90 -12.73 -1.78
C ALA A 91 17.58 -14.04 -2.18
N GLU A 92 18.20 -14.74 -1.22
CA GLU A 92 18.83 -16.05 -1.44
C GLU A 92 17.82 -17.10 -1.88
N LYS A 93 16.63 -17.14 -1.26
CA LYS A 93 15.58 -18.09 -1.64
C LYS A 93 15.00 -17.83 -3.03
N LEU A 94 14.81 -16.56 -3.40
CA LEU A 94 14.36 -16.23 -4.75
C LEU A 94 15.40 -16.61 -5.80
N ALA A 95 16.68 -16.32 -5.54
CA ALA A 95 17.77 -16.72 -6.43
C ALA A 95 17.88 -18.23 -6.59
N GLU A 96 17.82 -18.99 -5.49
CA GLU A 96 17.83 -20.46 -5.48
C GLU A 96 16.70 -21.04 -6.33
N LEU A 97 15.47 -20.50 -6.17
CA LEU A 97 14.32 -20.98 -6.92
C LEU A 97 14.43 -20.68 -8.41
N GLN A 98 14.90 -19.48 -8.77
CA GLN A 98 15.06 -19.10 -10.17
C GLN A 98 16.21 -19.87 -10.85
N GLU A 99 17.32 -20.12 -10.12
CA GLU A 99 18.41 -20.95 -10.63
C GLU A 99 17.95 -22.40 -10.91
N LYS A 100 17.14 -22.95 -10.00
CA LYS A 100 16.70 -24.34 -10.09
C LYS A 100 15.57 -24.56 -11.10
N TYR A 101 14.63 -23.62 -11.19
CA TYR A 101 13.36 -23.80 -11.91
C TYR A 101 13.11 -22.75 -13.00
N GLY A 102 14.03 -21.83 -13.21
CA GLY A 102 13.89 -20.73 -14.17
C GLY A 102 13.18 -19.50 -13.60
N THR A 103 13.28 -18.37 -14.32
CA THR A 103 12.72 -17.08 -13.88
C THR A 103 11.22 -17.09 -13.69
N GLU A 104 10.48 -17.92 -14.44
CA GLU A 104 9.03 -18.05 -14.36
C GLU A 104 8.53 -18.83 -13.14
N SER A 105 9.46 -19.41 -12.35
CA SER A 105 9.11 -20.10 -11.10
C SER A 105 8.65 -19.17 -9.98
N VAL A 106 8.91 -17.88 -10.13
CA VAL A 106 8.56 -16.83 -9.19
C VAL A 106 7.58 -15.86 -9.86
N ALA A 107 6.58 -15.41 -9.14
CA ALA A 107 5.68 -14.35 -9.57
C ALA A 107 5.38 -13.40 -8.41
N GLY A 108 5.10 -12.14 -8.72
CA GLY A 108 4.72 -11.14 -7.74
C GLY A 108 3.26 -10.75 -7.83
N ILE A 109 2.57 -10.75 -6.72
CA ILE A 109 1.21 -10.23 -6.61
C ILE A 109 1.21 -9.08 -5.62
N SER A 110 0.87 -7.87 -6.09
CA SER A 110 0.76 -6.69 -5.24
C SER A 110 -0.68 -6.48 -4.76
N THR A 111 -0.82 -5.61 -3.79
CA THR A 111 -2.10 -5.03 -3.39
C THR A 111 -2.27 -3.64 -4.00
N VAL A 112 -3.50 -3.12 -4.04
CA VAL A 112 -3.76 -1.69 -4.36
C VAL A 112 -3.52 -0.77 -3.16
N GLN A 113 -3.21 -1.34 -2.01
CA GLN A 113 -2.98 -0.61 -0.76
C GLN A 113 -1.48 -0.36 -0.55
N LEU A 114 -0.88 0.27 -1.54
CA LEU A 114 0.52 0.72 -1.57
C LEU A 114 0.54 2.18 -2.02
N THR A 115 1.54 2.93 -1.59
CA THR A 115 1.83 4.24 -2.17
C THR A 115 2.33 4.09 -3.60
N MET A 116 2.35 5.19 -4.34
CA MET A 116 2.81 5.18 -5.74
C MET A 116 4.28 4.77 -5.84
N GLU A 117 5.10 5.22 -4.88
CA GLU A 117 6.52 4.85 -4.77
C GLU A 117 6.70 3.36 -4.49
N GLU A 118 5.89 2.79 -3.63
CA GLU A 118 5.93 1.35 -3.33
C GLU A 118 5.53 0.51 -4.56
N PHE A 119 4.52 0.95 -5.32
CA PHE A 119 4.17 0.33 -6.60
C PHE A 119 5.31 0.38 -7.60
N ALA A 120 5.94 1.55 -7.76
CA ALA A 120 7.05 1.73 -8.67
C ALA A 120 8.23 0.83 -8.29
N LEU A 121 8.58 0.80 -7.00
CA LEU A 121 9.67 -0.03 -6.49
C LEU A 121 9.37 -1.53 -6.65
N PHE A 122 8.16 -1.97 -6.29
CA PHE A 122 7.74 -3.36 -6.45
C PHE A 122 7.82 -3.78 -7.92
N GLY A 123 7.25 -2.99 -8.82
CA GLY A 123 7.30 -3.26 -10.26
C GLY A 123 8.73 -3.30 -10.80
N HIS A 124 9.61 -2.40 -10.32
CA HIS A 124 11.02 -2.37 -10.68
C HIS A 124 11.76 -3.64 -10.24
N VAL A 125 11.59 -4.06 -8.99
CA VAL A 125 12.22 -5.28 -8.46
C VAL A 125 11.76 -6.50 -9.24
N MET A 126 10.46 -6.65 -9.44
CA MET A 126 9.90 -7.83 -10.10
C MET A 126 10.30 -7.93 -11.57
N ARG A 127 10.21 -6.83 -12.34
CA ARG A 127 10.47 -6.84 -13.78
C ARG A 127 11.94 -6.72 -14.15
N ASN A 128 12.71 -5.90 -13.43
CA ASN A 128 14.08 -5.57 -13.80
C ASN A 128 15.13 -6.46 -13.11
N TYR A 129 14.91 -6.81 -11.86
CA TYR A 129 15.83 -7.69 -11.12
C TYR A 129 15.45 -9.16 -11.26
N LEU A 130 14.24 -9.51 -10.88
CA LEU A 130 13.79 -10.90 -10.90
C LEU A 130 13.34 -11.35 -12.29
N LYS A 131 13.08 -10.42 -13.22
CA LYS A 131 12.63 -10.67 -14.61
C LYS A 131 11.42 -11.63 -14.66
N THR A 132 10.48 -11.40 -13.77
CA THR A 132 9.34 -12.29 -13.54
C THR A 132 8.01 -11.55 -13.74
N ASN A 133 6.94 -12.31 -13.80
CA ASN A 133 5.59 -11.77 -13.96
C ASN A 133 5.11 -11.08 -12.69
N VAL A 134 4.32 -10.01 -12.89
CA VAL A 134 3.69 -9.28 -11.80
C VAL A 134 2.22 -9.03 -12.12
N ASP A 135 1.37 -9.20 -11.14
CA ASP A 135 -0.06 -8.88 -11.21
C ASP A 135 -0.51 -8.21 -9.91
N GLY A 136 -1.75 -7.77 -9.85
CA GLY A 136 -2.34 -7.12 -8.69
C GLY A 136 -3.62 -7.81 -8.26
N ASN A 137 -4.01 -7.58 -7.01
CA ASN A 137 -5.25 -8.13 -6.47
C ASN A 137 -6.52 -7.64 -7.21
N THR A 138 -6.45 -6.52 -7.92
CA THR A 138 -7.54 -6.03 -8.77
C THR A 138 -7.91 -7.00 -9.89
N ARG A 139 -7.01 -7.89 -10.28
CA ARG A 139 -7.30 -8.98 -11.22
C ARG A 139 -8.47 -9.84 -10.74
N LEU A 140 -8.51 -10.14 -9.46
CA LEU A 140 -9.55 -10.98 -8.83
C LEU A 140 -10.74 -10.15 -8.30
N CYS A 141 -10.51 -8.86 -8.00
CA CYS A 141 -11.45 -7.99 -7.31
C CYS A 141 -12.35 -7.22 -8.29
N MET A 142 -11.79 -6.61 -9.34
CA MET A 142 -12.58 -5.74 -10.24
C MET A 142 -12.37 -5.99 -11.74
N ALA A 143 -11.65 -7.02 -12.15
CA ALA A 143 -11.46 -7.32 -13.56
C ALA A 143 -12.81 -7.51 -14.29
N THR A 144 -13.78 -8.14 -13.65
CA THR A 144 -15.14 -8.31 -14.18
C THR A 144 -15.85 -6.97 -14.38
N ALA A 145 -15.75 -6.06 -13.42
CA ALA A 145 -16.32 -4.71 -13.53
C ALA A 145 -15.64 -3.90 -14.65
N VAL A 146 -14.33 -4.00 -14.77
CA VAL A 146 -13.56 -3.37 -15.87
C VAL A 146 -14.04 -3.89 -17.23
N VAL A 147 -14.21 -5.19 -17.39
CA VAL A 147 -14.74 -5.78 -18.63
C VAL A 147 -16.15 -5.28 -18.91
N ALA A 148 -17.03 -5.27 -17.92
CA ALA A 148 -18.39 -4.78 -18.07
C ALA A 148 -18.43 -3.30 -18.47
N HIS A 149 -17.63 -2.44 -17.84
CA HIS A 149 -17.54 -1.03 -18.22
C HIS A 149 -17.00 -0.84 -19.65
N LYS A 150 -15.95 -1.58 -20.02
CA LYS A 150 -15.43 -1.53 -21.40
C LYS A 150 -16.44 -1.97 -22.45
N GLN A 151 -17.23 -2.99 -22.15
CA GLN A 151 -18.29 -3.46 -23.05
C GLN A 151 -19.45 -2.49 -23.13
N SER A 152 -19.81 -1.80 -22.03
CA SER A 152 -20.96 -0.89 -21.98
C SER A 152 -20.61 0.53 -22.42
N TYR A 153 -19.45 1.04 -22.07
CA TYR A 153 -19.08 2.44 -22.27
C TYR A 153 -17.83 2.64 -23.14
N GLY A 154 -17.11 1.58 -23.48
CA GLY A 154 -15.87 1.67 -24.27
C GLY A 154 -14.61 1.99 -23.46
N PHE A 155 -14.71 2.24 -22.16
CA PHE A 155 -13.60 2.55 -21.26
C PHE A 155 -13.81 1.93 -19.86
N ASP A 156 -12.77 1.87 -19.04
CA ASP A 156 -12.75 1.20 -17.75
C ASP A 156 -12.90 2.17 -16.56
N ALA A 157 -13.87 3.07 -16.66
CA ALA A 157 -14.19 4.00 -15.59
C ALA A 157 -15.71 4.09 -15.41
N PRO A 158 -16.20 4.55 -14.25
CA PRO A 158 -17.60 4.87 -14.07
C PRO A 158 -18.08 5.87 -15.12
N GLY A 159 -19.25 5.64 -15.69
CA GLY A 159 -19.88 6.53 -16.67
C GLY A 159 -20.51 7.79 -16.06
N TYR A 160 -20.17 8.13 -14.82
CA TYR A 160 -20.72 9.25 -14.04
C TYR A 160 -19.62 9.97 -13.25
N THR A 161 -19.92 11.20 -12.84
CA THR A 161 -19.08 12.01 -11.96
C THR A 161 -19.62 12.02 -10.53
N LEU A 162 -18.82 12.50 -9.56
CA LEU A 162 -19.31 12.70 -8.18
C LEU A 162 -20.49 13.67 -8.12
N LYS A 163 -20.53 14.66 -9.04
CA LYS A 163 -21.64 15.61 -9.12
C LYS A 163 -22.94 14.96 -9.56
N ASP A 164 -22.88 13.94 -10.43
CA ASP A 164 -24.06 13.20 -10.84
C ASP A 164 -24.69 12.45 -9.65
N LEU A 165 -23.89 11.98 -8.70
CA LEU A 165 -24.38 11.40 -7.45
C LEU A 165 -25.13 12.41 -6.59
N GLU A 166 -24.61 13.66 -6.50
CA GLU A 166 -25.27 14.74 -5.75
C GLU A 166 -26.59 15.19 -6.38
N LEU A 167 -26.71 15.08 -7.70
CA LEU A 167 -27.88 15.49 -8.47
C LEU A 167 -28.91 14.39 -8.66
N SER A 168 -28.61 13.16 -8.27
CA SER A 168 -29.47 12.00 -8.46
C SER A 168 -30.53 11.91 -7.37
N ASP A 169 -31.79 11.77 -7.77
CA ASP A 169 -32.92 11.54 -6.85
C ASP A 169 -32.93 10.12 -6.28
N THR A 170 -32.29 9.18 -6.98
CA THR A 170 -32.24 7.76 -6.58
C THR A 170 -30.86 7.18 -6.89
N ILE A 171 -30.27 6.53 -5.90
CA ILE A 171 -29.00 5.81 -6.01
C ILE A 171 -29.26 4.35 -5.60
N ILE A 172 -28.89 3.40 -6.48
CA ILE A 172 -29.09 1.95 -6.27
C ILE A 172 -27.73 1.28 -6.07
#